data_7aa22a6d730b746323f26ca0f06c6ee3
#
_entry.id   7aa22a6d730b746323f26ca0f06c6ee3
#
_cell.length_a   1.000
_cell.length_b   1.000
_cell.length_c   1.000
_cell.angle_alpha   90.00
_cell.angle_beta   90.00
_cell.angle_gamma   90.00
#
_symmetry.space_group_name_H-M   'P 1'
#
loop_
_entity.id
_entity.type
_entity.pdbx_description
1 polymer ?
#
loop_
_entity_poly.entity_id
_entity_poly.type
_entity_poly.pdbx_seq_one_letter_code
_entity_poly.pdbx_strand_id
1 'polypeptide(L)'
;MDTLAVVRRGLALAASLLVTLAVQASVPALETVSATSVTYNAAPGLTIPRTTEYLLDNAAVGDGLTKVRVLLPVGYEAGQNYPVVYLLHGFSGSETTWSNMNAVNDLNDTLETSTRNANIVFVMPDGDNDFYSDWYEPNAGGTMRNWETYHIQQLIPWVEANFKVRRDRGGRAISGLSMGGFGCTTYASRHPDLFAGVFSISGAVNNIPLAAVGAIPDGLIAYANLPAVLDIDPAQIWGPFLSQAVLWHGRNPFTLMNNLRPLTVWYATGLGLGNDMPGDNPTTRAMEAAVGALNYEFNLKMLALNIPHTFHVNPLGTHSGYYFLQWFKQALPVMEQTFAANAGTPASFDYQAIESSFDIFGWNIATQRDVVEFLYLTDVSRDGLTLKGSGVVAVTTPPAYSPNSLHWVSAPPQLGIDVWPNWPRADAQGRLHFNVKLGQSHDAQQFTAGAVPVDDWKKTRVNIN
;
A
#
# COMPACT_ATOMS: atom_id res chain seq x y z
N MET A 1 35.06 -30.84 -40.45
CA MET A 1 34.45 -29.52 -40.48
C MET A 1 32.95 -29.72 -40.36
N ASP A 2 32.25 -29.49 -39.42
CA ASP A 2 32.24 -29.34 -38.00
C ASP A 2 30.86 -29.75 -37.47
N THR A 3 30.72 -31.02 -37.16
CA THR A 3 29.48 -31.54 -36.50
C THR A 3 29.40 -31.11 -35.04
N LEU A 4 30.47 -30.50 -34.50
CA LEU A 4 30.47 -30.00 -33.12
C LEU A 4 29.84 -28.60 -32.94
N ALA A 5 29.69 -27.80 -33.98
CA ALA A 5 29.12 -26.46 -33.89
C ALA A 5 27.59 -26.46 -33.85
N VAL A 6 26.92 -27.49 -34.41
CA VAL A 6 25.47 -27.61 -34.41
C VAL A 6 24.94 -28.14 -33.09
N VAL A 7 25.68 -28.99 -32.40
CA VAL A 7 25.30 -29.54 -31.09
C VAL A 7 25.42 -28.49 -29.97
N ARG A 8 26.38 -27.55 -30.08
CA ARG A 8 26.51 -26.46 -29.09
C ARG A 8 25.41 -25.37 -29.22
N ARG A 9 24.86 -25.17 -30.41
CA ARG A 9 23.73 -24.24 -30.59
C ARG A 9 22.39 -24.85 -30.16
N GLY A 10 22.23 -26.18 -30.24
CA GLY A 10 21.02 -26.87 -29.78
C GLY A 10 20.91 -26.97 -28.25
N LEU A 11 22.05 -27.04 -27.55
CA LEU A 11 22.09 -27.11 -26.07
C LEU A 11 21.97 -25.74 -25.41
N ALA A 12 22.28 -24.64 -26.10
CA ALA A 12 22.09 -23.28 -25.59
C ALA A 12 20.61 -22.81 -25.69
N LEU A 13 19.80 -23.40 -26.57
CA LEU A 13 18.37 -23.11 -26.68
C LEU A 13 17.49 -23.92 -25.72
N ALA A 14 18.00 -25.02 -25.16
CA ALA A 14 17.26 -25.84 -24.20
C ALA A 14 17.46 -25.40 -22.74
N ALA A 15 18.46 -24.55 -22.46
CA ALA A 15 18.76 -24.05 -21.10
C ALA A 15 17.99 -22.77 -20.72
N SER A 16 17.23 -22.17 -21.62
CA SER A 16 16.51 -20.89 -21.35
C SER A 16 15.01 -21.07 -21.05
N LEU A 17 14.56 -22.29 -20.74
CA LEU A 17 13.14 -22.56 -20.43
C LEU A 17 12.89 -22.99 -18.99
N LEU A 18 13.83 -22.80 -18.09
CA LEU A 18 13.57 -22.82 -16.64
C LEU A 18 13.50 -21.38 -16.17
N VAL A 19 12.37 -20.72 -16.42
CA VAL A 19 11.90 -19.64 -15.56
C VAL A 19 11.68 -20.30 -14.20
N THR A 20 12.68 -20.23 -13.34
CA THR A 20 12.47 -20.46 -11.91
C THR A 20 11.44 -19.42 -11.49
N LEU A 21 10.17 -19.86 -11.36
CA LEU A 21 9.24 -19.22 -10.47
C LEU A 21 10.01 -19.08 -9.16
N ALA A 22 10.43 -17.86 -8.83
CA ALA A 22 10.89 -17.57 -7.49
C ALA A 22 9.68 -17.91 -6.62
N VAL A 23 9.72 -19.08 -5.98
CA VAL A 23 8.79 -19.40 -4.91
C VAL A 23 9.11 -18.34 -3.87
N GLN A 24 8.27 -17.29 -3.80
CA GLN A 24 8.28 -16.43 -2.65
C GLN A 24 8.15 -17.36 -1.45
N ALA A 25 9.16 -17.37 -0.58
CA ALA A 25 9.10 -18.14 0.64
C ALA A 25 7.79 -17.71 1.34
N SER A 26 6.92 -18.68 1.61
CA SER A 26 5.66 -18.40 2.26
C SER A 26 5.97 -17.75 3.61
N VAL A 27 5.47 -16.53 3.81
CA VAL A 27 5.61 -15.85 5.10
C VAL A 27 4.86 -16.70 6.14
N PRO A 28 5.44 -17.00 7.30
CA PRO A 28 4.78 -17.81 8.33
C PRO A 28 3.44 -17.21 8.74
N ALA A 29 2.43 -18.05 8.98
CA ALA A 29 1.16 -17.60 9.50
C ALA A 29 1.33 -17.10 10.94
N LEU A 30 0.54 -16.08 11.32
CA LEU A 30 0.52 -15.58 12.70
C LEU A 30 -0.19 -16.56 13.63
N GLU A 31 0.37 -16.74 14.81
CA GLU A 31 -0.24 -17.49 15.91
C GLU A 31 -0.71 -16.55 17.01
N THR A 32 -1.90 -16.80 17.55
CA THR A 32 -2.42 -16.04 18.69
C THR A 32 -1.81 -16.56 19.99
N VAL A 33 -1.03 -15.72 20.65
CA VAL A 33 -0.44 -16.02 21.98
C VAL A 33 -1.44 -15.77 23.09
N SER A 34 -2.17 -14.65 23.04
CA SER A 34 -3.22 -14.33 24.02
C SER A 34 -4.30 -13.42 23.43
N ALA A 35 -5.48 -13.43 24.06
CA ALA A 35 -6.59 -12.55 23.78
C ALA A 35 -7.13 -11.97 25.10
N THR A 36 -7.22 -10.65 25.22
CA THR A 36 -7.59 -9.96 26.46
C THR A 36 -8.65 -8.90 26.18
N SER A 37 -9.71 -8.88 26.98
CA SER A 37 -10.72 -7.81 26.93
C SER A 37 -10.11 -6.47 27.32
N VAL A 38 -10.44 -5.44 26.55
CA VAL A 38 -9.86 -4.11 26.74
C VAL A 38 -10.65 -3.30 27.76
N THR A 39 -9.93 -2.63 28.68
CA THR A 39 -10.48 -1.63 29.58
C THR A 39 -10.09 -0.24 29.10
N TYR A 40 -10.98 0.75 29.25
CA TYR A 40 -10.71 2.11 28.83
C TYR A 40 -9.79 2.82 29.84
N ASN A 41 -8.59 3.22 29.43
CA ASN A 41 -7.57 3.77 30.31
C ASN A 41 -7.95 5.12 30.96
N ALA A 42 -8.78 5.93 30.29
CA ALA A 42 -9.21 7.23 30.81
C ALA A 42 -10.30 7.15 31.88
N ALA A 43 -10.92 5.98 32.06
CA ALA A 43 -11.89 5.72 33.11
C ALA A 43 -11.69 4.30 33.67
N PRO A 44 -10.85 4.16 34.71
CA PRO A 44 -10.61 2.86 35.34
C PRO A 44 -11.93 2.18 35.72
N GLY A 45 -12.13 0.95 35.25
CA GLY A 45 -13.34 0.17 35.46
C GLY A 45 -14.39 0.24 34.34
N LEU A 46 -14.21 1.11 33.33
CA LEU A 46 -15.03 1.07 32.11
C LEU A 46 -14.41 0.06 31.13
N THR A 47 -15.12 -1.00 30.82
CA THR A 47 -14.72 -1.95 29.78
C THR A 47 -15.17 -1.43 28.41
N ILE A 48 -14.38 -1.71 27.37
CA ILE A 48 -14.78 -1.55 25.97
C ILE A 48 -15.24 -2.93 25.48
N PRO A 49 -16.50 -3.30 25.69
CA PRO A 49 -16.96 -4.69 25.64
C PRO A 49 -16.89 -5.31 24.25
N ARG A 50 -16.77 -4.46 23.19
CA ARG A 50 -16.67 -4.93 21.81
C ARG A 50 -15.23 -5.01 21.29
N THR A 51 -14.25 -4.59 22.10
CA THR A 51 -12.83 -4.55 21.71
C THR A 51 -12.03 -5.60 22.45
N THR A 52 -11.28 -6.40 21.70
CA THR A 52 -10.33 -7.38 22.23
C THR A 52 -8.93 -7.08 21.73
N GLU A 53 -7.94 -7.14 22.60
CA GLU A 53 -6.51 -7.06 22.27
C GLU A 53 -5.95 -8.47 22.11
N TYR A 54 -5.25 -8.69 21.01
CA TYR A 54 -4.58 -9.94 20.70
C TYR A 54 -3.07 -9.69 20.69
N LEU A 55 -2.33 -10.59 21.34
CA LEU A 55 -0.89 -10.71 21.23
C LEU A 55 -0.60 -11.81 20.20
N LEU A 56 0.16 -11.48 19.16
CA LEU A 56 0.47 -12.36 18.03
C LEU A 56 1.94 -12.69 18.01
N ASP A 57 2.28 -13.95 17.76
CA ASP A 57 3.65 -14.36 17.45
C ASP A 57 3.99 -13.98 16.01
N ASN A 58 4.98 -13.11 15.85
CA ASN A 58 5.32 -12.49 14.59
C ASN A 58 6.83 -12.34 14.42
N ALA A 59 7.44 -13.21 13.63
CA ALA A 59 8.86 -13.17 13.32
C ALA A 59 9.25 -12.11 12.26
N ALA A 60 8.29 -11.45 11.61
CA ALA A 60 8.58 -10.47 10.55
C ALA A 60 9.05 -9.11 11.11
N VAL A 61 8.64 -8.77 12.32
CA VAL A 61 8.92 -7.46 12.94
C VAL A 61 9.57 -7.61 14.32
N GLY A 62 10.87 -7.76 14.34
CA GLY A 62 11.67 -7.62 15.54
C GLY A 62 11.52 -8.72 16.58
N ASP A 63 10.93 -8.42 17.69
CA ASP A 63 10.96 -9.23 18.93
C ASP A 63 10.05 -10.47 18.89
N GLY A 64 9.46 -10.78 17.75
CA GLY A 64 8.58 -11.93 17.57
C GLY A 64 7.16 -11.74 18.13
N LEU A 65 6.84 -10.59 18.72
CA LEU A 65 5.51 -10.30 19.28
C LEU A 65 4.97 -8.96 18.77
N THR A 66 3.72 -8.97 18.30
CA THR A 66 2.99 -7.76 17.92
C THR A 66 1.60 -7.77 18.53
N LYS A 67 1.01 -6.58 18.66
CA LYS A 67 -0.32 -6.42 19.18
C LYS A 67 -1.30 -5.93 18.13
N VAL A 68 -2.53 -6.34 18.25
CA VAL A 68 -3.65 -5.85 17.46
C VAL A 68 -4.91 -5.78 18.31
N ARG A 69 -5.67 -4.69 18.20
CA ARG A 69 -7.02 -4.61 18.76
C ARG A 69 -8.06 -4.81 17.66
N VAL A 70 -9.09 -5.57 17.98
CA VAL A 70 -10.22 -5.80 17.07
C VAL A 70 -11.50 -5.36 17.76
N LEU A 71 -12.20 -4.42 17.12
CA LEU A 71 -13.50 -3.92 17.55
C LEU A 71 -14.59 -4.55 16.69
N LEU A 72 -15.47 -5.31 17.30
CA LEU A 72 -16.58 -6.00 16.63
C LEU A 72 -17.85 -5.11 16.57
N PRO A 73 -18.71 -5.26 15.56
CA PRO A 73 -19.99 -4.57 15.51
C PRO A 73 -20.93 -5.04 16.61
N VAL A 74 -21.94 -4.23 16.94
CA VAL A 74 -22.99 -4.62 17.88
C VAL A 74 -23.77 -5.80 17.29
N GLY A 75 -23.96 -6.85 18.10
CA GLY A 75 -24.67 -8.06 17.65
C GLY A 75 -23.87 -8.90 16.67
N TYR A 76 -22.53 -8.87 16.76
CA TYR A 76 -21.65 -9.68 15.92
C TYR A 76 -22.05 -11.15 15.97
N GLU A 77 -22.46 -11.68 14.83
CA GLU A 77 -23.01 -13.02 14.68
C GLU A 77 -22.11 -13.90 13.83
N ALA A 78 -21.88 -15.14 14.22
CA ALA A 78 -21.02 -16.07 13.51
C ALA A 78 -21.51 -16.41 12.07
N GLY A 79 -22.75 -16.11 11.72
CA GLY A 79 -23.34 -16.40 10.40
C GLY A 79 -23.15 -15.34 9.33
N GLN A 80 -22.72 -14.13 9.68
CA GLN A 80 -22.52 -13.01 8.73
C GLN A 80 -21.05 -12.81 8.40
N ASN A 81 -20.76 -12.30 7.19
CA ASN A 81 -19.45 -11.80 6.82
C ASN A 81 -19.51 -10.27 6.76
N TYR A 82 -18.82 -9.63 7.68
CA TYR A 82 -18.78 -8.18 7.83
C TYR A 82 -17.68 -7.56 6.96
N PRO A 83 -17.86 -6.36 6.42
CA PRO A 83 -16.74 -5.58 5.91
C PRO A 83 -15.75 -5.28 7.04
N VAL A 84 -14.49 -5.03 6.66
CA VAL A 84 -13.39 -4.77 7.60
C VAL A 84 -12.65 -3.49 7.22
N VAL A 85 -12.32 -2.67 8.23
CA VAL A 85 -11.46 -1.48 8.09
C VAL A 85 -10.25 -1.66 8.99
N TYR A 86 -9.05 -1.56 8.41
CA TYR A 86 -7.80 -1.48 9.14
C TYR A 86 -7.53 -0.03 9.49
N LEU A 87 -7.28 0.27 10.78
CA LEU A 87 -7.07 1.61 11.33
C LEU A 87 -5.63 1.77 11.80
N LEU A 88 -4.81 2.45 11.02
CA LEU A 88 -3.41 2.66 11.30
C LEU A 88 -3.20 3.88 12.22
N HIS A 89 -2.38 3.75 13.25
CA HIS A 89 -2.11 4.82 14.22
C HIS A 89 -1.05 5.82 13.73
N GLY A 90 -0.97 6.97 14.38
CA GLY A 90 0.04 8.00 14.13
C GLY A 90 1.35 7.71 14.87
N PHE A 91 2.35 8.56 14.61
CA PHE A 91 3.63 8.51 15.30
C PHE A 91 3.46 8.58 16.84
N SER A 92 4.26 7.85 17.57
CA SER A 92 4.17 7.64 19.03
C SER A 92 2.88 6.94 19.48
N GLY A 93 2.11 6.39 18.55
CA GLY A 93 0.92 5.60 18.83
C GLY A 93 1.22 4.11 18.96
N SER A 94 0.15 3.33 19.08
CA SER A 94 0.15 1.88 19.09
C SER A 94 -1.23 1.36 18.68
N GLU A 95 -1.46 0.07 18.77
CA GLU A 95 -2.77 -0.58 18.62
C GLU A 95 -3.85 0.05 19.51
N THR A 96 -3.44 0.76 20.57
CA THR A 96 -4.36 1.37 21.53
C THR A 96 -4.89 2.73 21.08
N THR A 97 -4.22 3.40 20.15
CA THR A 97 -4.48 4.81 19.80
C THR A 97 -5.94 5.06 19.44
N TRP A 98 -6.48 4.31 18.49
CA TRP A 98 -7.84 4.50 18.02
C TRP A 98 -8.89 4.18 19.07
N SER A 99 -8.71 3.09 19.82
CA SER A 99 -9.66 2.66 20.85
C SER A 99 -9.63 3.55 22.10
N ASN A 100 -8.50 4.21 22.38
CA ASN A 100 -8.38 5.13 23.52
C ASN A 100 -8.70 6.60 23.15
N MET A 101 -8.94 6.89 21.86
CA MET A 101 -9.27 8.24 21.40
C MET A 101 -10.66 8.65 21.88
N ASN A 102 -10.76 9.85 22.44
CA ASN A 102 -12.02 10.45 22.79
C ASN A 102 -12.05 11.93 22.42
N ALA A 103 -13.24 12.46 22.21
CA ALA A 103 -13.42 13.89 22.05
C ALA A 103 -13.63 14.50 23.43
N VAL A 104 -12.72 15.38 23.85
CA VAL A 104 -12.92 16.30 25.00
C VAL A 104 -13.05 15.61 26.36
N ASN A 105 -12.39 14.47 26.58
CA ASN A 105 -12.62 13.67 27.80
C ASN A 105 -14.10 13.26 27.98
N ASP A 106 -14.86 13.24 26.89
CA ASP A 106 -16.22 12.73 26.89
C ASP A 106 -16.20 11.24 26.56
N LEU A 107 -16.43 10.42 27.57
CA LEU A 107 -16.53 8.97 27.42
C LEU A 107 -17.68 8.50 26.54
N ASN A 108 -18.61 9.40 26.19
CA ASN A 108 -19.68 9.11 25.24
C ASN A 108 -19.28 9.39 23.79
N ASP A 109 -18.14 10.03 23.56
CA ASP A 109 -17.62 10.33 22.23
C ASP A 109 -16.27 9.64 21.98
N THR A 110 -16.33 8.33 21.70
CA THR A 110 -15.19 7.45 21.46
C THR A 110 -15.34 6.76 20.12
N LEU A 111 -14.31 6.05 19.65
CA LEU A 111 -14.41 5.18 18.48
C LEU A 111 -15.54 4.16 18.66
N GLU A 112 -15.63 3.51 19.83
CA GLU A 112 -16.64 2.50 20.10
C GLU A 112 -18.06 3.03 20.06
N THR A 113 -18.32 4.21 20.63
CA THR A 113 -19.64 4.83 20.59
C THR A 113 -19.98 5.33 19.19
N SER A 114 -19.02 5.92 18.48
CA SER A 114 -19.19 6.42 17.12
C SER A 114 -19.51 5.31 16.11
N THR A 115 -19.02 4.08 16.35
CA THR A 115 -19.21 2.92 15.46
C THR A 115 -20.34 2.00 15.90
N ARG A 116 -21.14 2.37 16.91
CA ARG A 116 -22.18 1.51 17.47
C ARG A 116 -23.21 1.01 16.45
N ASN A 117 -23.50 1.82 15.45
CA ASN A 117 -24.47 1.50 14.39
C ASN A 117 -23.81 0.99 13.10
N ALA A 118 -22.47 0.95 13.05
CA ALA A 118 -21.75 0.46 11.89
C ALA A 118 -21.64 -1.07 11.93
N ASN A 119 -22.04 -1.72 10.84
CA ASN A 119 -21.86 -3.16 10.64
C ASN A 119 -20.49 -3.47 10.06
N ILE A 120 -19.43 -3.01 10.72
CA ILE A 120 -18.04 -3.06 10.27
C ILE A 120 -17.18 -3.63 11.40
N VAL A 121 -16.23 -4.50 11.07
CA VAL A 121 -15.14 -4.89 11.95
C VAL A 121 -14.00 -3.90 11.79
N PHE A 122 -13.48 -3.36 12.89
CA PHE A 122 -12.31 -2.47 12.89
C PHE A 122 -11.11 -3.19 13.48
N VAL A 123 -10.01 -3.19 12.74
CA VAL A 123 -8.74 -3.80 13.12
C VAL A 123 -7.71 -2.71 13.33
N MET A 124 -7.15 -2.61 14.52
CA MET A 124 -6.21 -1.58 14.95
C MET A 124 -4.85 -2.24 15.26
N PRO A 125 -3.99 -2.44 14.26
CA PRO A 125 -2.68 -3.02 14.47
C PRO A 125 -1.70 -2.02 15.05
N ASP A 126 -0.65 -2.53 15.72
CA ASP A 126 0.57 -1.81 15.95
C ASP A 126 1.38 -1.67 14.66
N GLY A 127 2.16 -0.62 14.54
CA GLY A 127 3.06 -0.30 13.42
C GLY A 127 4.31 0.41 13.91
N ASP A 128 4.53 0.47 15.23
CA ASP A 128 5.59 1.22 15.89
C ASP A 128 5.71 2.65 15.29
N ASN A 129 6.93 3.18 15.21
CA ASN A 129 7.22 4.45 14.54
C ASN A 129 7.85 4.27 13.15
N ASP A 130 7.58 3.18 12.49
CA ASP A 130 8.34 2.64 11.35
C ASP A 130 7.71 2.97 9.99
N PHE A 131 6.80 3.95 9.93
CA PHE A 131 6.16 4.42 8.71
C PHE A 131 5.54 3.30 7.87
N TYR A 132 5.11 2.21 8.50
CA TYR A 132 4.41 1.12 7.83
C TYR A 132 5.17 0.57 6.62
N SER A 133 6.50 0.47 6.74
CA SER A 133 7.39 0.05 5.65
C SER A 133 8.20 -1.18 6.05
N ASP A 134 8.52 -2.01 5.08
CA ASP A 134 9.59 -2.98 5.22
C ASP A 134 10.91 -2.21 5.13
N TRP A 135 11.75 -2.33 6.15
CA TRP A 135 12.96 -1.54 6.27
C TRP A 135 14.03 -1.97 5.27
N TYR A 136 14.80 -1.00 4.80
CA TYR A 136 15.94 -1.22 3.91
C TYR A 136 17.11 -1.91 4.63
N GLU A 137 17.35 -1.54 5.89
CA GLU A 137 18.40 -2.12 6.73
C GLU A 137 17.84 -2.58 8.07
N PRO A 138 18.45 -3.59 8.72
CA PRO A 138 18.08 -3.96 10.08
C PRO A 138 18.24 -2.77 11.05
N ASN A 139 17.47 -2.78 12.12
CA ASN A 139 17.64 -1.84 13.21
C ASN A 139 19.01 -2.04 13.93
N ALA A 140 19.37 -1.18 14.88
CA ALA A 140 20.61 -1.27 15.64
C ALA A 140 20.81 -2.62 16.39
N GLY A 141 19.73 -3.37 16.63
CA GLY A 141 19.74 -4.72 17.21
C GLY A 141 19.94 -5.83 16.17
N GLY A 142 20.10 -5.52 14.88
CA GLY A 142 20.28 -6.49 13.80
C GLY A 142 18.98 -7.16 13.33
N THR A 143 17.82 -6.60 13.69
CA THR A 143 16.51 -7.17 13.36
C THR A 143 15.85 -6.38 12.23
N MET A 144 15.39 -7.08 11.19
CA MET A 144 14.57 -6.51 10.12
C MET A 144 13.19 -6.17 10.66
N ARG A 145 12.64 -5.06 10.19
CA ARG A 145 11.33 -4.56 10.57
C ARG A 145 10.44 -4.52 9.32
N ASN A 146 9.74 -5.64 9.07
CA ASN A 146 8.98 -5.86 7.86
C ASN A 146 7.48 -5.59 8.10
N TRP A 147 7.13 -4.32 8.36
CA TRP A 147 5.76 -3.94 8.74
C TRP A 147 4.75 -4.08 7.62
N GLU A 148 5.12 -3.78 6.37
CA GLU A 148 4.23 -4.00 5.23
C GLU A 148 3.96 -5.50 5.04
N THR A 149 5.01 -6.32 5.08
CA THR A 149 4.89 -7.79 5.03
C THR A 149 3.98 -8.31 6.15
N TYR A 150 4.16 -7.83 7.39
CA TYR A 150 3.30 -8.21 8.50
C TYR A 150 1.84 -7.84 8.23
N HIS A 151 1.56 -6.57 7.94
CA HIS A 151 0.18 -6.09 7.81
C HIS A 151 -0.55 -6.72 6.62
N ILE A 152 0.13 -6.82 5.47
CA ILE A 152 -0.51 -7.26 4.23
C ILE A 152 -0.51 -8.79 4.10
N GLN A 153 0.61 -9.45 4.37
CA GLN A 153 0.75 -10.88 4.07
C GLN A 153 0.44 -11.79 5.26
N GLN A 154 0.43 -11.26 6.48
CA GLN A 154 0.18 -12.05 7.68
C GLN A 154 -1.10 -11.61 8.42
N LEU A 155 -1.26 -10.32 8.73
CA LEU A 155 -2.39 -9.85 9.53
C LEU A 155 -3.72 -9.95 8.77
N ILE A 156 -3.78 -9.58 7.48
CA ILE A 156 -5.01 -9.75 6.68
C ILE A 156 -5.47 -11.21 6.69
N PRO A 157 -4.64 -12.22 6.33
CA PRO A 157 -5.02 -13.61 6.42
C PRO A 157 -5.42 -14.08 7.84
N TRP A 158 -4.72 -13.59 8.88
CA TRP A 158 -5.07 -13.91 10.25
C TRP A 158 -6.46 -13.39 10.62
N VAL A 159 -6.79 -12.15 10.25
CA VAL A 159 -8.13 -11.58 10.47
C VAL A 159 -9.20 -12.42 9.74
N GLU A 160 -8.94 -12.80 8.50
CA GLU A 160 -9.85 -13.60 7.69
C GLU A 160 -10.04 -15.04 8.20
N ALA A 161 -9.04 -15.58 8.90
CA ALA A 161 -9.12 -16.89 9.52
C ALA A 161 -9.89 -16.88 10.86
N ASN A 162 -9.79 -15.79 11.63
CA ASN A 162 -10.29 -15.72 13.01
C ASN A 162 -11.63 -14.97 13.13
N PHE A 163 -12.02 -14.15 12.14
CA PHE A 163 -13.23 -13.35 12.19
C PHE A 163 -14.14 -13.59 10.98
N LYS A 164 -15.43 -13.33 11.16
CA LYS A 164 -16.43 -13.37 10.08
C LYS A 164 -16.36 -12.09 9.26
N VAL A 165 -15.31 -11.96 8.46
CA VAL A 165 -15.11 -10.82 7.56
C VAL A 165 -15.21 -11.24 6.10
N ARG A 166 -15.54 -10.28 5.24
CA ARG A 166 -15.48 -10.45 3.79
C ARG A 166 -14.02 -10.53 3.37
N ARG A 167 -13.72 -11.51 2.52
CA ARG A 167 -12.35 -11.78 2.02
C ARG A 167 -12.07 -11.16 0.67
N ASP A 168 -13.08 -10.58 0.06
CA ASP A 168 -12.95 -9.89 -1.23
C ASP A 168 -12.54 -8.42 -1.05
N ARG A 169 -12.02 -7.83 -2.12
CA ARG A 169 -11.64 -6.42 -2.18
C ARG A 169 -12.77 -5.49 -1.76
N GLY A 170 -13.99 -5.75 -2.26
CA GLY A 170 -15.17 -4.93 -1.97
C GLY A 170 -15.57 -4.90 -0.50
N GLY A 171 -15.08 -5.84 0.30
CA GLY A 171 -15.30 -5.92 1.76
C GLY A 171 -14.17 -5.37 2.60
N ARG A 172 -13.09 -4.82 2.03
CA ARG A 172 -11.92 -4.35 2.79
C ARG A 172 -11.59 -2.91 2.47
N ALA A 173 -11.36 -2.10 3.51
CA ALA A 173 -10.87 -0.73 3.39
C ALA A 173 -9.77 -0.48 4.43
N ILE A 174 -9.04 0.61 4.23
CA ILE A 174 -7.95 1.00 5.12
C ILE A 174 -8.06 2.49 5.45
N SER A 175 -7.78 2.84 6.69
CA SER A 175 -7.75 4.22 7.19
C SER A 175 -6.56 4.42 8.11
N GLY A 176 -6.17 5.65 8.31
CA GLY A 176 -5.11 5.98 9.25
C GLY A 176 -4.99 7.47 9.49
N LEU A 177 -4.35 7.80 10.61
CA LEU A 177 -4.11 9.18 11.00
C LEU A 177 -2.61 9.50 11.00
N SER A 178 -2.22 10.71 10.61
CA SER A 178 -0.83 11.18 10.65
C SER A 178 0.14 10.24 9.90
N MET A 179 1.12 9.64 10.58
CA MET A 179 1.96 8.56 10.05
C MET A 179 1.12 7.39 9.51
N GLY A 180 0.02 7.01 10.19
CA GLY A 180 -0.93 6.02 9.70
C GLY A 180 -1.70 6.47 8.46
N GLY A 181 -1.89 7.78 8.28
CA GLY A 181 -2.44 8.35 7.05
C GLY A 181 -1.49 8.19 5.86
N PHE A 182 -0.18 8.30 6.08
CA PHE A 182 0.83 7.87 5.12
C PHE A 182 0.74 6.36 4.86
N GLY A 183 0.76 5.54 5.92
CA GLY A 183 0.75 4.09 5.82
C GLY A 183 -0.46 3.56 5.06
N CYS A 184 -1.67 4.00 5.39
CA CYS A 184 -2.89 3.55 4.72
C CYS A 184 -2.91 3.95 3.24
N THR A 185 -2.42 5.16 2.90
CA THR A 185 -2.37 5.62 1.50
C THR A 185 -1.28 4.90 0.71
N THR A 186 -0.14 4.60 1.35
CA THR A 186 0.93 3.78 0.78
C THR A 186 0.44 2.37 0.48
N TYR A 187 -0.15 1.68 1.47
CA TYR A 187 -0.68 0.32 1.27
C TYR A 187 -1.76 0.29 0.19
N ALA A 188 -2.70 1.22 0.20
CA ALA A 188 -3.74 1.31 -0.82
C ALA A 188 -3.18 1.56 -2.23
N SER A 189 -2.10 2.35 -2.36
CA SER A 189 -1.46 2.60 -3.64
C SER A 189 -0.56 1.44 -4.12
N ARG A 190 0.00 0.66 -3.21
CA ARG A 190 0.82 -0.51 -3.55
C ARG A 190 -0.01 -1.79 -3.75
N HIS A 191 -1.15 -1.88 -3.07
CA HIS A 191 -2.06 -3.03 -3.10
C HIS A 191 -3.51 -2.61 -3.40
N PRO A 192 -3.78 -1.92 -4.53
CA PRO A 192 -5.13 -1.43 -4.83
C PRO A 192 -6.13 -2.55 -5.12
N ASP A 193 -5.65 -3.76 -5.34
CA ASP A 193 -6.44 -4.98 -5.51
C ASP A 193 -6.94 -5.56 -4.17
N LEU A 194 -6.38 -5.14 -3.03
CA LEU A 194 -6.81 -5.59 -1.72
C LEU A 194 -7.90 -4.71 -1.10
N PHE A 195 -7.99 -3.43 -1.48
CA PHE A 195 -8.85 -2.45 -0.81
C PHE A 195 -9.87 -1.82 -1.75
N ALA A 196 -11.11 -1.64 -1.29
CA ALA A 196 -12.14 -0.88 -1.99
C ALA A 196 -12.00 0.62 -1.75
N GLY A 197 -11.43 1.03 -0.61
CA GLY A 197 -11.27 2.43 -0.26
C GLY A 197 -10.13 2.71 0.70
N VAL A 198 -9.63 3.94 0.64
CA VAL A 198 -8.61 4.51 1.53
C VAL A 198 -9.11 5.82 2.13
N PHE A 199 -8.92 5.97 3.44
CA PHE A 199 -9.43 7.08 4.24
C PHE A 199 -8.28 7.66 5.09
N SER A 200 -7.62 8.69 4.57
CA SER A 200 -6.46 9.32 5.23
C SER A 200 -6.89 10.53 6.06
N ILE A 201 -6.48 10.57 7.31
CA ILE A 201 -6.82 11.63 8.26
C ILE A 201 -5.54 12.34 8.67
N SER A 202 -5.38 13.59 8.29
CA SER A 202 -4.16 14.39 8.52
C SER A 202 -2.89 13.60 8.16
N GLY A 203 -2.91 12.88 7.04
CA GLY A 203 -1.84 11.98 6.64
C GLY A 203 -0.62 12.73 6.12
N ALA A 204 0.59 12.25 6.45
CA ALA A 204 1.84 12.72 5.84
C ALA A 204 2.02 12.09 4.44
N VAL A 205 1.09 12.35 3.52
CA VAL A 205 0.90 11.65 2.22
C VAL A 205 1.99 11.83 1.18
N ASN A 206 3.13 12.40 1.55
CA ASN A 206 4.31 12.55 0.70
C ASN A 206 5.57 12.45 1.55
N ASN A 207 6.40 11.40 1.34
CA ASN A 207 7.69 11.24 2.01
C ASN A 207 8.84 11.94 1.27
N ILE A 208 8.55 12.54 0.09
CA ILE A 208 9.46 13.35 -0.69
C ILE A 208 8.76 14.69 -0.95
N PRO A 209 8.68 15.58 0.04
CA PRO A 209 8.02 16.87 -0.17
C PRO A 209 8.73 17.62 -1.27
N LEU A 210 7.97 18.06 -2.27
CA LEU A 210 8.46 18.99 -3.28
C LEU A 210 9.01 20.21 -2.56
N ALA A 211 10.18 20.68 -2.99
CA ALA A 211 10.82 21.87 -2.45
C ALA A 211 9.89 23.09 -2.63
N ALA A 212 8.91 23.24 -1.76
CA ALA A 212 8.03 24.40 -1.70
C ALA A 212 8.79 25.69 -1.31
N VAL A 213 10.10 25.58 -1.03
CA VAL A 213 10.96 26.74 -0.73
C VAL A 213 12.32 26.48 -1.38
N GLY A 214 12.51 27.01 -2.58
CA GLY A 214 13.71 26.86 -3.40
C GLY A 214 15.01 26.83 -2.63
N ALA A 215 15.81 25.82 -2.92
CA ALA A 215 17.24 25.66 -2.64
C ALA A 215 17.67 24.41 -1.83
N ILE A 216 16.83 23.44 -1.52
CA ILE A 216 17.29 22.21 -0.87
C ILE A 216 16.79 20.98 -1.67
N PRO A 217 17.67 19.98 -1.93
CA PRO A 217 17.29 18.80 -2.70
C PRO A 217 16.05 18.11 -2.12
N ASP A 218 15.16 17.68 -3.01
CA ASP A 218 13.91 16.99 -2.69
C ASP A 218 14.08 15.93 -1.59
N GLY A 219 13.19 15.92 -0.61
CA GLY A 219 13.17 14.94 0.46
C GLY A 219 14.01 15.28 1.71
N LEU A 220 14.99 16.16 1.61
CA LEU A 220 15.93 16.37 2.72
C LEU A 220 15.37 17.20 3.88
N ILE A 221 14.40 18.10 3.64
CA ILE A 221 13.96 19.04 4.69
C ILE A 221 12.93 18.44 5.63
N ALA A 222 11.93 17.73 5.13
CA ALA A 222 10.94 17.13 6.03
C ALA A 222 11.56 16.07 6.92
N TYR A 223 12.58 15.39 6.43
CA TYR A 223 13.25 14.29 7.11
C TYR A 223 14.60 14.64 7.73
N ALA A 224 15.24 15.74 7.37
CA ALA A 224 16.44 16.21 8.10
C ALA A 224 16.14 16.58 9.57
N ASN A 225 14.88 16.90 9.88
CA ASN A 225 14.45 17.17 11.25
C ASN A 225 13.84 15.92 11.94
N LEU A 226 13.48 14.84 11.20
CA LEU A 226 12.93 13.63 11.79
C LEU A 226 13.91 12.96 12.78
N PRO A 227 15.20 12.79 12.48
CA PRO A 227 16.14 12.22 13.45
C PRO A 227 16.24 13.03 14.74
N ALA A 228 16.18 14.36 14.66
CA ALA A 228 16.28 15.23 15.82
C ALA A 228 14.98 15.31 16.64
N VAL A 229 13.82 15.09 16.02
CA VAL A 229 12.49 15.20 16.65
C VAL A 229 11.91 13.83 17.01
N LEU A 230 12.20 12.80 16.19
CA LEU A 230 11.55 11.51 16.25
C LEU A 230 12.50 10.33 16.54
N ASP A 231 13.81 10.57 16.62
CA ASP A 231 14.86 9.54 16.82
C ASP A 231 14.79 8.39 15.80
N ILE A 232 14.43 8.72 14.53
CA ILE A 232 14.33 7.76 13.43
C ILE A 232 15.23 8.21 12.29
N ASP A 233 16.04 7.30 11.75
CA ASP A 233 16.80 7.51 10.53
C ASP A 233 16.01 7.02 9.31
N PRO A 234 15.46 7.92 8.49
CA PRO A 234 14.73 7.54 7.28
C PRO A 234 15.55 6.70 6.30
N ALA A 235 16.89 6.81 6.36
CA ALA A 235 17.77 6.00 5.52
C ALA A 235 17.77 4.53 5.92
N GLN A 236 17.50 4.20 7.17
CA GLN A 236 17.28 2.80 7.59
C GLN A 236 15.97 2.25 7.02
N ILE A 237 14.94 3.10 6.90
CA ILE A 237 13.62 2.68 6.39
C ILE A 237 13.66 2.54 4.87
N TRP A 238 14.13 3.56 4.13
CA TRP A 238 14.02 3.63 2.66
C TRP A 238 15.36 3.65 1.93
N GLY A 239 16.48 3.46 2.63
CA GLY A 239 17.83 3.55 2.10
C GLY A 239 18.35 5.00 1.99
N PRO A 240 19.67 5.19 1.81
CA PRO A 240 20.25 6.51 1.59
C PRO A 240 19.66 7.17 0.34
N PHE A 241 19.07 8.36 0.47
CA PHE A 241 18.27 8.99 -0.60
C PHE A 241 19.03 9.13 -1.92
N LEU A 242 20.28 9.58 -1.90
CA LEU A 242 21.05 9.80 -3.13
C LEU A 242 21.31 8.54 -3.96
N SER A 243 21.35 7.38 -3.32
CA SER A 243 21.60 6.09 -3.99
C SER A 243 20.35 5.21 -4.08
N GLN A 244 19.33 5.46 -3.26
CA GLN A 244 18.14 4.63 -3.14
C GLN A 244 16.83 5.42 -3.33
N ALA A 245 16.88 6.56 -4.04
CA ALA A 245 15.69 7.39 -4.27
C ALA A 245 14.52 6.60 -4.88
N VAL A 246 14.79 5.55 -5.67
CA VAL A 246 13.76 4.69 -6.25
C VAL A 246 12.92 3.98 -5.17
N LEU A 247 13.52 3.59 -4.03
CA LEU A 247 12.81 2.97 -2.91
C LEU A 247 11.88 3.99 -2.22
N TRP A 248 12.35 5.23 -2.07
CA TRP A 248 11.53 6.32 -1.56
C TRP A 248 10.31 6.55 -2.43
N HIS A 249 10.52 6.67 -3.74
CA HIS A 249 9.45 6.84 -4.73
C HIS A 249 8.50 5.63 -4.78
N GLY A 250 9.03 4.41 -4.68
CA GLY A 250 8.25 3.17 -4.71
C GLY A 250 7.37 2.95 -3.47
N ARG A 251 7.62 3.71 -2.39
CA ARG A 251 6.83 3.70 -1.15
C ARG A 251 6.17 5.06 -0.86
N ASN A 252 6.12 5.94 -1.85
CA ASN A 252 5.53 7.26 -1.73
C ASN A 252 4.14 7.30 -2.39
N PRO A 253 3.05 7.46 -1.62
CA PRO A 253 1.72 7.53 -2.20
C PRO A 253 1.56 8.70 -3.17
N PHE A 254 2.31 9.79 -2.98
CA PHE A 254 2.35 10.91 -3.92
C PHE A 254 2.90 10.47 -5.29
N THR A 255 3.94 9.65 -5.34
CA THR A 255 4.47 9.07 -6.59
C THR A 255 3.52 8.04 -7.18
N LEU A 256 2.96 7.15 -6.35
CA LEU A 256 2.11 6.04 -6.75
C LEU A 256 0.63 6.41 -6.98
N MET A 257 0.30 7.70 -7.01
CA MET A 257 -1.07 8.21 -6.97
C MET A 257 -1.99 7.63 -8.06
N ASN A 258 -1.48 7.32 -9.27
CA ASN A 258 -2.26 6.68 -10.32
C ASN A 258 -2.83 5.31 -9.92
N ASN A 259 -2.15 4.59 -9.03
CA ASN A 259 -2.61 3.30 -8.53
C ASN A 259 -3.89 3.41 -7.68
N LEU A 260 -4.21 4.61 -7.19
CA LEU A 260 -5.41 4.87 -6.38
C LEU A 260 -6.70 5.01 -7.21
N ARG A 261 -6.62 5.11 -8.56
CA ARG A 261 -7.78 5.30 -9.42
C ARG A 261 -8.94 4.34 -9.19
N PRO A 262 -8.73 3.04 -8.90
CA PRO A 262 -9.82 2.10 -8.72
C PRO A 262 -10.44 2.11 -7.32
N LEU A 263 -10.00 3.00 -6.41
CA LEU A 263 -10.46 3.05 -5.02
C LEU A 263 -11.40 4.24 -4.77
N THR A 264 -12.24 4.11 -3.74
CA THR A 264 -12.80 5.28 -3.07
C THR A 264 -11.67 5.96 -2.30
N VAL A 265 -11.32 7.19 -2.66
CA VAL A 265 -10.28 7.97 -2.00
C VAL A 265 -10.90 9.13 -1.24
N TRP A 266 -10.75 9.12 0.08
CA TRP A 266 -11.22 10.16 0.98
C TRP A 266 -10.11 10.59 1.91
N TYR A 267 -9.91 11.89 2.08
CA TYR A 267 -8.94 12.41 3.02
C TYR A 267 -9.35 13.76 3.61
N ALA A 268 -8.88 14.03 4.82
CA ALA A 268 -9.16 15.23 5.56
C ALA A 268 -7.92 15.79 6.24
N THR A 269 -7.86 17.11 6.38
CA THR A 269 -6.80 17.83 7.09
C THR A 269 -7.31 19.15 7.66
N GLY A 270 -6.56 19.73 8.60
CA GLY A 270 -6.69 21.09 9.04
C GLY A 270 -5.71 22.06 8.37
N LEU A 271 -5.77 23.32 8.78
CA LEU A 271 -4.75 24.34 8.47
C LEU A 271 -3.96 24.78 9.71
N GLY A 272 -4.24 24.21 10.87
CA GLY A 272 -3.55 24.52 12.11
C GLY A 272 -3.87 25.90 12.68
N LEU A 273 -4.98 26.56 12.30
CA LEU A 273 -5.33 27.87 12.84
C LEU A 273 -5.75 27.80 14.31
N GLY A 274 -6.32 26.66 14.72
CA GLY A 274 -6.74 26.42 16.09
C GLY A 274 -8.03 27.13 16.51
N ASN A 275 -8.65 26.68 17.59
CA ASN A 275 -9.87 27.26 18.17
C ASN A 275 -10.12 26.82 19.63
N ASP A 276 -9.07 26.57 20.37
CA ASP A 276 -9.08 26.16 21.79
C ASP A 276 -9.85 24.84 22.07
N MET A 277 -9.98 23.97 21.05
CA MET A 277 -10.50 22.61 21.24
C MET A 277 -9.46 21.72 21.95
N PRO A 278 -9.86 20.62 22.59
CA PRO A 278 -8.95 19.74 23.28
C PRO A 278 -7.78 19.25 22.44
N GLY A 279 -6.60 19.33 23.01
CA GLY A 279 -5.35 19.03 22.33
C GLY A 279 -4.84 20.15 21.42
N ASP A 280 -5.56 21.27 21.31
CA ASP A 280 -5.10 22.45 20.58
C ASP A 280 -3.98 23.18 21.36
N ASN A 281 -2.85 23.32 20.73
CA ASN A 281 -1.67 24.02 21.25
C ASN A 281 -0.75 24.41 20.07
N PRO A 282 0.28 25.25 20.30
CA PRO A 282 1.17 25.70 19.23
C PRO A 282 1.83 24.56 18.44
N THR A 283 2.17 23.44 19.08
CA THR A 283 2.81 22.29 18.42
C THR A 283 1.83 21.59 17.50
N THR A 284 0.61 21.27 17.98
CA THR A 284 -0.42 20.60 17.16
C THR A 284 -0.92 21.48 16.02
N ARG A 285 -0.92 22.82 16.21
CA ARG A 285 -1.19 23.80 15.14
C ARG A 285 -0.10 23.75 14.06
N ALA A 286 1.17 23.81 14.44
CA ALA A 286 2.29 23.79 13.52
C ALA A 286 2.38 22.45 12.76
N MET A 287 2.18 21.33 13.44
CA MET A 287 2.14 20.00 12.79
C MET A 287 1.03 19.92 11.75
N GLU A 288 -0.18 20.37 12.11
CA GLU A 288 -1.30 20.30 11.16
C GLU A 288 -1.11 21.23 9.97
N ALA A 289 -0.51 22.42 10.18
CA ALA A 289 -0.19 23.31 9.07
C ALA A 289 0.80 22.67 8.09
N ALA A 290 1.82 21.96 8.59
CA ALA A 290 2.78 21.25 7.75
C ALA A 290 2.14 20.07 7.01
N VAL A 291 1.38 19.23 7.71
CA VAL A 291 0.65 18.09 7.12
C VAL A 291 -0.42 18.59 6.14
N GLY A 292 -1.10 19.68 6.47
CA GLY A 292 -2.08 20.33 5.61
C GLY A 292 -1.48 20.75 4.27
N ALA A 293 -0.27 21.29 4.25
CA ALA A 293 0.44 21.63 3.01
C ALA A 293 0.66 20.41 2.13
N LEU A 294 1.10 19.26 2.70
CA LEU A 294 1.27 18.01 1.95
C LEU A 294 -0.06 17.51 1.37
N ASN A 295 -1.15 17.61 2.13
CA ASN A 295 -2.47 17.20 1.65
C ASN A 295 -3.01 18.13 0.54
N TYR A 296 -2.68 19.43 0.57
CA TYR A 296 -3.01 20.33 -0.54
C TYR A 296 -2.25 19.98 -1.82
N GLU A 297 -0.95 19.71 -1.73
CA GLU A 297 -0.16 19.25 -2.89
C GLU A 297 -0.71 17.94 -3.44
N PHE A 298 -1.07 17.00 -2.57
CA PHE A 298 -1.71 15.74 -2.92
C PHE A 298 -3.02 15.97 -3.67
N ASN A 299 -3.88 16.87 -3.16
CA ASN A 299 -5.12 17.28 -3.82
C ASN A 299 -4.89 17.87 -5.21
N LEU A 300 -3.96 18.81 -5.35
CA LEU A 300 -3.67 19.44 -6.64
C LEU A 300 -3.22 18.41 -7.67
N LYS A 301 -2.40 17.45 -7.28
CA LYS A 301 -1.95 16.38 -8.17
C LYS A 301 -3.09 15.40 -8.52
N MET A 302 -3.94 15.05 -7.56
CA MET A 302 -5.15 14.23 -7.83
C MET A 302 -6.06 14.90 -8.85
N LEU A 303 -6.31 16.21 -8.71
CA LEU A 303 -7.08 17.01 -9.67
C LEU A 303 -6.42 17.03 -11.04
N ALA A 304 -5.12 17.29 -11.12
CA ALA A 304 -4.36 17.31 -12.37
C ALA A 304 -4.38 15.97 -13.12
N LEU A 305 -4.40 14.87 -12.37
CA LEU A 305 -4.49 13.51 -12.90
C LEU A 305 -5.93 13.05 -13.16
N ASN A 306 -6.94 13.86 -12.85
CA ASN A 306 -8.36 13.50 -12.91
C ASN A 306 -8.67 12.19 -12.14
N ILE A 307 -8.11 12.04 -10.92
CA ILE A 307 -8.41 10.93 -10.04
C ILE A 307 -9.60 11.32 -9.15
N PRO A 308 -10.72 10.57 -9.18
CA PRO A 308 -11.85 10.84 -8.31
C PRO A 308 -11.47 10.72 -6.84
N HIS A 309 -11.77 11.73 -6.04
CA HIS A 309 -11.47 11.76 -4.61
C HIS A 309 -12.36 12.77 -3.88
N THR A 310 -12.40 12.63 -2.56
CA THR A 310 -13.02 13.60 -1.66
C THR A 310 -11.98 14.20 -0.74
N PHE A 311 -11.89 15.51 -0.70
CA PHE A 311 -10.96 16.23 0.17
C PHE A 311 -11.71 17.17 1.11
N HIS A 312 -11.54 16.95 2.41
CA HIS A 312 -12.11 17.79 3.46
C HIS A 312 -11.05 18.64 4.13
N VAL A 313 -11.32 19.95 4.24
CA VAL A 313 -10.45 20.89 4.95
C VAL A 313 -11.22 21.58 6.05
N ASN A 314 -10.72 21.49 7.28
CA ASN A 314 -11.19 22.32 8.38
C ASN A 314 -10.08 23.33 8.73
N PRO A 315 -10.22 24.63 8.39
CA PRO A 315 -9.16 25.62 8.65
C PRO A 315 -8.75 25.71 10.12
N LEU A 316 -9.66 25.46 11.05
CA LEU A 316 -9.40 25.50 12.50
C LEU A 316 -8.84 24.18 13.03
N GLY A 317 -8.83 23.11 12.21
CA GLY A 317 -8.35 21.79 12.59
C GLY A 317 -6.88 21.82 13.00
N THR A 318 -6.55 21.07 14.05
CA THR A 318 -5.19 20.89 14.58
C THR A 318 -4.85 19.41 14.67
N HIS A 319 -3.57 19.08 14.80
CA HIS A 319 -3.07 17.70 14.83
C HIS A 319 -3.35 17.04 16.18
N SER A 320 -4.62 16.79 16.47
CA SER A 320 -5.09 16.33 17.79
C SER A 320 -6.14 15.23 17.70
N GLY A 321 -6.23 14.42 18.77
CA GLY A 321 -7.21 13.33 18.88
C GLY A 321 -8.66 13.77 18.69
N TYR A 322 -8.99 14.99 19.15
CA TYR A 322 -10.30 15.57 18.92
C TYR A 322 -10.65 15.65 17.43
N TYR A 323 -9.79 16.27 16.62
CA TYR A 323 -10.04 16.42 15.19
C TYR A 323 -9.95 15.09 14.44
N PHE A 324 -9.03 14.21 14.81
CA PHE A 324 -8.93 12.89 14.20
C PHE A 324 -10.23 12.08 14.34
N LEU A 325 -10.84 12.11 15.53
CA LEU A 325 -12.12 11.45 15.74
C LEU A 325 -13.27 12.13 14.97
N GLN A 326 -13.28 13.48 14.89
CA GLN A 326 -14.29 14.20 14.12
C GLN A 326 -14.20 13.87 12.62
N TRP A 327 -13.00 13.82 12.05
CA TRP A 327 -12.81 13.44 10.64
C TRP A 327 -13.14 11.96 10.41
N PHE A 328 -12.81 11.08 11.35
CA PHE A 328 -13.23 9.68 11.27
C PHE A 328 -14.75 9.54 11.19
N LYS A 329 -15.49 10.27 12.01
CA LYS A 329 -16.96 10.28 11.96
C LYS A 329 -17.51 10.77 10.63
N GLN A 330 -16.83 11.70 9.96
CA GLN A 330 -17.21 12.14 8.61
C GLN A 330 -16.86 11.09 7.55
N ALA A 331 -15.78 10.33 7.73
CA ALA A 331 -15.39 9.25 6.85
C ALA A 331 -16.30 8.02 6.95
N LEU A 332 -16.84 7.73 8.15
CA LEU A 332 -17.58 6.49 8.42
C LEU A 332 -18.77 6.26 7.45
N PRO A 333 -19.65 7.23 7.18
CA PRO A 333 -20.72 7.04 6.19
C PRO A 333 -20.19 6.75 4.77
N VAL A 334 -19.02 7.30 4.40
CA VAL A 334 -18.41 7.05 3.10
C VAL A 334 -17.81 5.65 3.05
N MET A 335 -17.26 5.14 4.17
CA MET A 335 -16.84 3.72 4.28
C MET A 335 -18.03 2.79 4.08
N GLU A 336 -19.17 3.05 4.73
CA GLU A 336 -20.40 2.26 4.57
C GLU A 336 -20.89 2.26 3.11
N GLN A 337 -20.90 3.43 2.46
CA GLN A 337 -21.25 3.54 1.03
C GLN A 337 -20.29 2.79 0.14
N THR A 338 -18.99 2.83 0.43
CA THR A 338 -17.94 2.09 -0.31
C THR A 338 -18.20 0.58 -0.24
N PHE A 339 -18.54 0.07 0.93
CA PHE A 339 -18.87 -1.35 1.10
C PHE A 339 -20.20 -1.74 0.45
N ALA A 340 -21.18 -0.85 0.49
CA ALA A 340 -22.46 -1.07 -0.20
C ALA A 340 -22.32 -1.10 -1.73
N ALA A 341 -21.42 -0.30 -2.28
CA ALA A 341 -21.10 -0.32 -3.71
C ALA A 341 -20.45 -1.63 -4.16
N ASN A 342 -19.81 -2.37 -3.25
CA ASN A 342 -19.23 -3.69 -3.48
C ASN A 342 -18.32 -3.76 -4.71
N ALA A 343 -17.37 -2.82 -4.81
CA ALA A 343 -16.51 -2.68 -5.97
C ALA A 343 -15.62 -3.92 -6.16
N GLY A 344 -15.85 -4.65 -7.25
CA GLY A 344 -15.02 -5.78 -7.67
C GLY A 344 -13.72 -5.35 -8.35
N THR A 345 -13.11 -6.29 -9.08
CA THR A 345 -11.96 -6.01 -9.95
C THR A 345 -12.39 -5.04 -11.08
N PRO A 346 -11.63 -3.94 -11.32
CA PRO A 346 -11.93 -3.03 -12.41
C PRO A 346 -11.76 -3.71 -13.77
N ALA A 347 -12.56 -3.30 -14.77
CA ALA A 347 -12.48 -3.83 -16.13
C ALA A 347 -11.15 -3.47 -16.81
N SER A 348 -10.58 -2.33 -16.45
CA SER A 348 -9.23 -1.90 -16.83
C SER A 348 -8.60 -1.08 -15.69
N PHE A 349 -7.27 -1.08 -15.63
CA PHE A 349 -6.53 -0.33 -14.63
C PHE A 349 -5.15 0.07 -15.14
N ASP A 350 -4.59 1.08 -14.47
CA ASP A 350 -3.19 1.44 -14.55
C ASP A 350 -2.50 1.03 -13.24
N TYR A 351 -1.23 0.68 -13.32
CA TYR A 351 -0.42 0.33 -12.15
C TYR A 351 1.06 0.61 -12.38
N GLN A 352 1.77 0.97 -11.33
CA GLN A 352 3.21 1.11 -11.36
C GLN A 352 3.84 0.57 -10.08
N ALA A 353 4.95 -0.15 -10.21
CA ALA A 353 5.66 -0.76 -9.10
C ALA A 353 7.17 -0.83 -9.37
N ILE A 354 7.95 -0.88 -8.29
CA ILE A 354 9.42 -1.06 -8.35
C ILE A 354 9.84 -2.51 -8.09
N GLU A 355 8.93 -3.33 -7.57
CA GLU A 355 9.17 -4.73 -7.25
C GLU A 355 9.53 -5.52 -8.51
N SER A 356 10.45 -6.48 -8.36
CA SER A 356 10.80 -7.39 -9.44
C SER A 356 9.71 -8.42 -9.74
N SER A 357 8.81 -8.67 -8.78
CA SER A 357 7.64 -9.54 -8.95
C SER A 357 6.49 -9.05 -8.09
N PHE A 358 5.27 -9.05 -8.65
CA PHE A 358 4.05 -8.66 -7.94
C PHE A 358 2.82 -9.27 -8.58
N ASP A 359 1.77 -9.40 -7.76
CA ASP A 359 0.41 -9.72 -8.19
C ASP A 359 -0.45 -8.46 -8.10
N ILE A 360 -1.27 -8.21 -9.12
CA ILE A 360 -2.20 -7.09 -9.15
C ILE A 360 -3.46 -7.46 -9.92
N PHE A 361 -4.63 -7.42 -9.26
CA PHE A 361 -5.92 -7.80 -9.86
C PHE A 361 -5.90 -9.16 -10.60
N GLY A 362 -5.12 -10.11 -10.06
CA GLY A 362 -4.95 -11.45 -10.62
C GLY A 362 -3.93 -11.56 -11.77
N TRP A 363 -3.31 -10.46 -12.20
CA TRP A 363 -2.15 -10.49 -13.07
C TRP A 363 -0.90 -10.74 -12.23
N ASN A 364 -0.11 -11.76 -12.60
CA ASN A 364 1.23 -11.95 -12.02
C ASN A 364 2.26 -11.43 -13.01
N ILE A 365 3.12 -10.54 -12.53
CA ILE A 365 4.16 -9.87 -13.30
C ILE A 365 5.50 -10.13 -12.64
N ALA A 366 6.50 -10.53 -13.44
CA ALA A 366 7.88 -10.67 -12.98
C ALA A 366 8.85 -10.06 -13.99
N THR A 367 9.83 -9.31 -13.49
CA THR A 367 10.83 -8.62 -14.33
C THR A 367 12.21 -9.25 -14.16
N GLN A 368 12.94 -9.37 -15.29
CA GLN A 368 14.36 -9.71 -15.32
C GLN A 368 15.13 -8.47 -15.80
N ARG A 369 15.69 -7.77 -14.86
CA ARG A 369 16.48 -6.54 -15.06
C ARG A 369 17.54 -6.41 -13.96
N ASP A 370 18.59 -5.65 -14.22
CA ASP A 370 19.78 -5.60 -13.36
C ASP A 370 19.68 -4.50 -12.29
N VAL A 371 18.71 -3.57 -12.42
CA VAL A 371 18.53 -2.44 -11.53
C VAL A 371 17.10 -2.32 -11.00
N VAL A 372 16.93 -1.68 -9.86
CA VAL A 372 15.61 -1.32 -9.35
C VAL A 372 15.12 -0.07 -10.09
N GLU A 373 13.96 -0.18 -10.69
CA GLU A 373 13.27 0.90 -11.42
C GLU A 373 11.78 0.61 -11.48
N PHE A 374 10.97 1.59 -11.82
CA PHE A 374 9.55 1.34 -12.03
C PHE A 374 9.30 0.50 -13.28
N LEU A 375 8.31 -0.38 -13.18
CA LEU A 375 7.57 -0.89 -14.34
C LEU A 375 6.21 -0.21 -14.34
N TYR A 376 5.87 0.40 -15.49
CA TYR A 376 4.57 1.03 -15.68
C TYR A 376 3.68 0.14 -16.52
N LEU A 377 2.49 -0.15 -15.99
CA LEU A 377 1.41 -0.84 -16.67
C LEU A 377 0.30 0.18 -16.92
N THR A 378 -0.19 0.31 -18.16
CA THR A 378 -1.34 1.16 -18.49
C THR A 378 -2.34 0.41 -19.37
N ASP A 379 -3.61 0.75 -19.23
CA ASP A 379 -4.71 0.10 -19.95
C ASP A 379 -4.71 -1.43 -19.82
N VAL A 380 -4.40 -1.95 -18.63
CA VAL A 380 -4.41 -3.38 -18.38
C VAL A 380 -5.86 -3.88 -18.39
N SER A 381 -6.15 -4.80 -19.29
CA SER A 381 -7.48 -5.37 -19.46
C SER A 381 -7.39 -6.78 -20.06
N ARG A 382 -8.51 -7.49 -20.17
CA ARG A 382 -8.55 -8.80 -20.82
C ARG A 382 -7.93 -8.81 -22.22
N ASP A 383 -8.00 -7.69 -22.95
CA ASP A 383 -7.54 -7.59 -24.35
C ASP A 383 -6.06 -7.20 -24.46
N GLY A 384 -5.35 -7.05 -23.34
CA GLY A 384 -3.92 -6.74 -23.29
C GLY A 384 -3.54 -5.67 -22.31
N LEU A 385 -2.28 -5.22 -22.43
CA LEU A 385 -1.69 -4.22 -21.52
C LEU A 385 -0.61 -3.41 -22.24
N THR A 386 -0.39 -2.19 -21.81
CA THR A 386 0.74 -1.39 -22.25
C THR A 386 1.83 -1.44 -21.16
N LEU A 387 3.04 -1.80 -21.54
CA LEU A 387 4.21 -1.88 -20.67
C LEU A 387 5.21 -0.76 -21.02
N LYS A 388 5.81 -0.14 -19.99
CA LYS A 388 6.93 0.80 -20.13
C LYS A 388 7.99 0.47 -19.07
N GLY A 389 9.22 0.18 -19.51
CA GLY A 389 10.31 -0.25 -18.64
C GLY A 389 11.52 -0.72 -19.43
N SER A 390 12.35 -1.59 -18.84
CA SER A 390 13.49 -2.25 -19.47
C SER A 390 13.55 -3.76 -19.17
N GLY A 391 14.44 -4.47 -19.85
CA GLY A 391 14.68 -5.90 -19.63
C GLY A 391 13.55 -6.79 -20.18
N VAL A 392 13.28 -7.89 -19.51
CA VAL A 392 12.23 -8.86 -19.87
C VAL A 392 11.15 -8.87 -18.79
N VAL A 393 9.90 -8.84 -19.21
CA VAL A 393 8.72 -8.91 -18.34
C VAL A 393 7.99 -10.22 -18.63
N ALA A 394 7.95 -11.11 -17.65
CA ALA A 394 7.09 -12.30 -17.68
C ALA A 394 5.69 -11.92 -17.21
N VAL A 395 4.69 -12.30 -17.96
CA VAL A 395 3.28 -11.98 -17.73
C VAL A 395 2.46 -13.25 -17.62
N THR A 396 1.74 -13.38 -16.50
CA THR A 396 0.66 -14.36 -16.35
C THR A 396 -0.66 -13.62 -16.17
N THR A 397 -1.64 -13.91 -17.01
CA THR A 397 -2.95 -13.26 -16.94
C THR A 397 -3.82 -13.84 -15.83
N PRO A 398 -4.87 -13.15 -15.36
CA PRO A 398 -5.92 -13.79 -14.58
C PRO A 398 -6.61 -14.92 -15.36
N PRO A 399 -7.42 -15.80 -14.72
CA PRO A 399 -8.15 -16.88 -15.34
C PRO A 399 -9.35 -16.34 -16.16
N ALA A 400 -9.05 -15.74 -17.32
CA ALA A 400 -10.02 -15.04 -18.17
C ALA A 400 -10.30 -15.72 -19.50
N TYR A 401 -9.61 -16.82 -19.82
CA TYR A 401 -9.68 -17.50 -21.11
C TYR A 401 -10.16 -18.94 -20.95
N SER A 402 -10.73 -19.52 -22.02
CA SER A 402 -11.14 -20.93 -21.98
C SER A 402 -9.91 -21.82 -21.81
N PRO A 403 -9.91 -22.79 -20.89
CA PRO A 403 -8.78 -23.71 -20.73
C PRO A 403 -8.39 -24.36 -22.06
N ASN A 404 -7.09 -24.48 -22.30
CA ASN A 404 -6.51 -25.05 -23.54
C ASN A 404 -6.78 -24.25 -24.82
N SER A 405 -7.47 -23.11 -24.81
CA SER A 405 -7.61 -22.25 -26.00
C SER A 405 -6.28 -21.63 -26.41
N LEU A 406 -6.10 -21.41 -27.72
CA LEU A 406 -4.94 -20.70 -28.27
C LEU A 406 -5.30 -19.24 -28.48
N HIS A 407 -4.38 -18.36 -28.13
CA HIS A 407 -4.54 -16.92 -28.25
C HIS A 407 -3.34 -16.28 -28.98
N TRP A 408 -3.60 -15.30 -29.83
CA TRP A 408 -2.56 -14.54 -30.49
C TRP A 408 -2.13 -13.38 -29.56
N VAL A 409 -0.88 -13.41 -29.08
CA VAL A 409 -0.28 -12.34 -28.29
C VAL A 409 0.78 -11.64 -29.13
N SER A 410 0.65 -10.33 -29.30
CA SER A 410 1.52 -9.55 -30.18
C SER A 410 1.76 -8.14 -29.68
N ALA A 411 2.87 -7.57 -30.10
CA ALA A 411 3.16 -6.15 -29.96
C ALA A 411 3.47 -5.54 -31.34
N PRO A 412 3.25 -4.22 -31.54
CA PRO A 412 3.69 -3.55 -32.76
C PRO A 412 5.19 -3.74 -32.99
N PRO A 413 5.64 -3.94 -34.22
CA PRO A 413 7.06 -4.11 -34.54
C PRO A 413 7.86 -2.87 -34.09
N GLN A 414 8.84 -3.08 -33.21
CA GLN A 414 9.74 -2.06 -32.71
C GLN A 414 11.08 -2.68 -32.39
N LEU A 415 12.19 -1.98 -32.75
CA LEU A 415 13.53 -2.46 -32.48
C LEU A 415 13.75 -2.71 -30.97
N GLY A 416 14.15 -3.95 -30.63
CA GLY A 416 14.39 -4.38 -29.26
C GLY A 416 13.14 -4.78 -28.47
N ILE A 417 11.95 -4.70 -29.06
CA ILE A 417 10.70 -5.24 -28.49
C ILE A 417 10.44 -6.62 -29.11
N ASP A 418 10.09 -7.58 -28.27
CA ASP A 418 9.69 -8.93 -28.69
C ASP A 418 8.68 -9.52 -27.70
N VAL A 419 7.82 -10.42 -28.18
CA VAL A 419 6.83 -11.13 -27.37
C VAL A 419 6.91 -12.62 -27.71
N TRP A 420 7.00 -13.47 -26.68
CA TRP A 420 7.02 -14.92 -26.91
C TRP A 420 6.45 -15.71 -25.72
N PRO A 421 5.77 -16.85 -25.93
CA PRO A 421 5.32 -17.30 -27.26
C PRO A 421 4.22 -16.39 -27.82
N ASN A 422 4.16 -16.23 -29.15
CA ASN A 422 3.11 -15.43 -29.80
C ASN A 422 1.76 -16.14 -29.83
N TRP A 423 1.75 -17.47 -29.65
CA TRP A 423 0.57 -18.31 -29.57
C TRP A 423 0.57 -19.11 -28.27
N PRO A 424 0.45 -18.44 -27.11
CA PRO A 424 0.31 -19.17 -25.85
C PRO A 424 -1.02 -19.93 -25.81
N ARG A 425 -0.97 -21.10 -25.20
CA ARG A 425 -2.16 -21.88 -24.87
C ARG A 425 -2.54 -21.55 -23.43
N ALA A 426 -3.82 -21.26 -23.19
CA ALA A 426 -4.32 -21.09 -21.84
C ALA A 426 -4.12 -22.37 -21.02
N ASP A 427 -3.65 -22.24 -19.78
CA ASP A 427 -3.48 -23.35 -18.86
C ASP A 427 -4.83 -23.93 -18.39
N ALA A 428 -4.79 -24.90 -17.49
CA ALA A 428 -5.99 -25.55 -16.96
C ALA A 428 -6.89 -24.59 -16.16
N GLN A 429 -6.33 -23.48 -15.67
CA GLN A 429 -7.03 -22.42 -14.96
C GLN A 429 -7.52 -21.30 -15.90
N GLY A 430 -7.22 -21.35 -17.19
CA GLY A 430 -7.58 -20.33 -18.17
C GLY A 430 -6.68 -19.10 -18.14
N ARG A 431 -5.39 -19.24 -17.75
CA ARG A 431 -4.39 -18.18 -17.75
C ARG A 431 -3.47 -18.30 -18.95
N LEU A 432 -3.01 -17.18 -19.48
CA LEU A 432 -1.98 -17.12 -20.49
C LEU A 432 -0.64 -16.77 -19.87
N HIS A 433 0.44 -17.38 -20.37
CA HIS A 433 1.81 -17.13 -19.95
C HIS A 433 2.63 -16.70 -21.17
N PHE A 434 3.23 -15.52 -21.09
CA PHE A 434 4.08 -15.00 -22.15
C PHE A 434 5.12 -14.01 -21.59
N ASN A 435 6.16 -13.74 -22.38
CA ASN A 435 7.20 -12.80 -22.04
C ASN A 435 7.19 -11.62 -23.01
N VAL A 436 7.56 -10.45 -22.51
CA VAL A 436 7.71 -9.22 -23.29
C VAL A 436 9.09 -8.66 -23.06
N LYS A 437 9.91 -8.54 -24.12
CA LYS A 437 11.18 -7.84 -24.06
C LYS A 437 10.97 -6.35 -24.27
N LEU A 438 11.45 -5.53 -23.36
CA LEU A 438 11.45 -4.07 -23.40
C LEU A 438 12.87 -3.50 -23.63
N GLY A 439 13.61 -4.09 -24.56
CA GLY A 439 15.02 -3.74 -24.77
C GLY A 439 15.98 -4.46 -23.83
N GLN A 440 17.16 -3.87 -23.63
CA GLN A 440 18.13 -4.33 -22.64
C GLN A 440 17.76 -3.75 -21.27
N SER A 441 18.21 -4.40 -20.20
CA SER A 441 18.17 -3.81 -18.86
C SER A 441 18.95 -2.50 -18.84
N HIS A 442 18.50 -1.52 -18.07
CA HIS A 442 19.26 -0.32 -17.82
C HIS A 442 20.47 -0.63 -16.90
N ASP A 443 21.52 0.18 -17.02
CA ASP A 443 22.77 -0.01 -16.25
C ASP A 443 22.77 0.78 -14.93
N ALA A 444 21.96 1.82 -14.82
CA ALA A 444 21.86 2.68 -13.65
C ALA A 444 20.45 2.69 -13.08
N GLN A 445 20.36 2.64 -11.74
CA GLN A 445 19.11 2.67 -11.00
C GLN A 445 18.37 3.99 -11.26
N GLN A 446 17.06 3.92 -11.40
CA GLN A 446 16.21 5.11 -11.59
C GLN A 446 16.41 6.15 -10.48
N PHE A 447 16.35 7.42 -10.83
CA PHE A 447 16.61 8.59 -9.97
C PHE A 447 18.06 8.74 -9.47
N THR A 448 19.02 7.95 -9.99
CA THR A 448 20.44 8.13 -9.69
C THR A 448 21.18 8.78 -10.86
N ALA A 449 22.41 9.22 -10.63
CA ALA A 449 23.27 9.77 -11.69
C ALA A 449 23.50 8.71 -12.78
N GLY A 450 23.29 9.08 -14.05
CA GLY A 450 23.42 8.20 -15.20
C GLY A 450 22.17 7.36 -15.52
N ALA A 451 21.10 7.47 -14.74
CA ALA A 451 19.82 6.82 -15.05
C ALA A 451 19.27 7.31 -16.41
N VAL A 452 18.74 6.38 -17.18
CA VAL A 452 18.04 6.72 -18.43
C VAL A 452 16.76 7.51 -18.09
N PRO A 453 16.52 8.67 -18.74
CA PRO A 453 15.28 9.41 -18.53
C PRO A 453 14.05 8.56 -18.86
N VAL A 454 13.01 8.64 -18.02
CA VAL A 454 11.79 7.82 -18.19
C VAL A 454 11.16 8.01 -19.57
N ASP A 455 11.26 9.19 -20.15
CA ASP A 455 10.69 9.48 -21.49
C ASP A 455 11.38 8.68 -22.61
N ASP A 456 12.62 8.27 -22.41
CA ASP A 456 13.40 7.47 -23.36
C ASP A 456 13.19 5.95 -23.17
N TRP A 457 12.44 5.53 -22.17
CA TRP A 457 12.19 4.10 -21.90
C TRP A 457 11.33 3.45 -22.97
N LYS A 458 11.60 2.16 -23.22
CA LYS A 458 10.77 1.39 -24.15
C LYS A 458 9.34 1.27 -23.64
N LYS A 459 8.40 1.55 -24.55
CA LYS A 459 6.96 1.43 -24.31
C LYS A 459 6.32 0.64 -25.44
N THR A 460 5.48 -0.34 -25.12
CA THR A 460 4.74 -1.11 -26.13
C THR A 460 3.36 -1.51 -25.64
N ARG A 461 2.41 -1.56 -26.55
CA ARG A 461 1.11 -2.19 -26.34
C ARG A 461 1.21 -3.68 -26.69
N VAL A 462 0.85 -4.55 -25.74
CA VAL A 462 0.68 -5.98 -25.96
C VAL A 462 -0.83 -6.24 -26.14
N ASN A 463 -1.20 -6.82 -27.27
CA ASN A 463 -2.58 -7.20 -27.59
C ASN A 463 -2.76 -8.69 -27.41
N ILE A 464 -3.91 -9.11 -26.86
CA ILE A 464 -4.33 -10.50 -26.67
C ILE A 464 -5.64 -10.67 -27.44
N ASN A 465 -5.65 -11.57 -28.46
CA ASN A 465 -6.78 -11.79 -29.35
C ASN A 465 -7.25 -13.26 -29.32
#